data_95128d62a447694710c39024a2e97a02
#
_entry.id   95128d62a447694710c39024a2e97a02
#
_cell.length_a   1.000
_cell.length_b   1.000
_cell.length_c   1.000
_cell.angle_alpha   90.00
_cell.angle_beta   90.00
_cell.angle_gamma   90.00
#
_symmetry.space_group_name_H-M   'P 1'
#
loop_
_entity.id
_entity.type
_entity.pdbx_description
1 polymer ?
#
loop_
_entity_poly.entity_id
_entity_poly.type
_entity_poly.pdbx_seq_one_letter_code
_entity_poly.pdbx_strand_id
1 'polypeptide(L)'
;MNSKIVCQDTSFSNELPLSIKRLINSLQRQKVLDPNIARQLVIDAQICQEDLLSWADFSHSVADSYGRKLVYDGGNFEIMVMSWMPGDFSAIHDHGSTQWGAVQCFGNGEHWVYKLYNQELSIHSQTAFPPGTAVAVNHDLIHQMGNPSELPFLSLHVYGCENPHGSITGDARIFELWEGCIQYTDGGVFFALPEEQINTKVYGLKGDRQTTLHHLQCLRDRLERILSVPDYSTEHLRSQLALLKEKIALLTFTESNQDLC
;
A
#
# COMPACT_ATOMS: atom_id res chain seq x y z
N MET A 1 4.31 -28.79 -46.39
CA MET A 1 4.08 -29.33 -45.03
C MET A 1 3.89 -28.15 -44.08
N ASN A 2 2.65 -27.79 -43.81
CA ASN A 2 2.30 -26.67 -42.92
C ASN A 2 2.11 -27.21 -41.51
N SER A 3 3.07 -26.96 -40.64
CA SER A 3 2.89 -27.20 -39.19
C SER A 3 2.06 -26.09 -38.58
N LYS A 4 0.82 -26.37 -38.25
CA LYS A 4 -0.03 -25.55 -37.43
C LYS A 4 0.54 -25.54 -36.00
N ILE A 5 1.01 -24.38 -35.55
CA ILE A 5 1.27 -24.13 -34.14
C ILE A 5 -0.10 -24.06 -33.47
N VAL A 6 -0.41 -25.07 -32.66
CA VAL A 6 -1.58 -25.09 -31.80
C VAL A 6 -1.22 -24.21 -30.60
N CYS A 7 -1.77 -22.98 -30.55
CA CYS A 7 -1.85 -22.23 -29.30
C CYS A 7 -2.70 -23.06 -28.34
N GLN A 8 -2.08 -23.60 -27.30
CA GLN A 8 -2.81 -24.12 -26.16
C GLN A 8 -3.42 -22.91 -25.41
N ASP A 9 -4.73 -22.77 -25.53
CA ASP A 9 -5.55 -21.97 -24.63
C ASP A 9 -5.40 -22.56 -23.21
N THR A 10 -4.53 -21.98 -22.41
CA THR A 10 -4.50 -22.22 -20.98
C THR A 10 -5.66 -21.45 -20.36
N SER A 11 -6.87 -22.00 -20.43
CA SER A 11 -7.96 -21.63 -19.55
C SER A 11 -7.54 -22.01 -18.13
N PHE A 12 -6.95 -21.04 -17.39
CA PHE A 12 -6.77 -21.17 -15.95
C PHE A 12 -8.16 -21.38 -15.33
N SER A 13 -8.38 -22.53 -14.71
CA SER A 13 -9.58 -22.76 -13.92
C SER A 13 -9.63 -21.70 -12.83
N ASN A 14 -10.70 -20.90 -12.80
CA ASN A 14 -10.98 -19.86 -11.79
C ASN A 14 -11.24 -20.44 -10.39
N GLU A 15 -10.62 -21.54 -10.03
CA GLU A 15 -10.80 -22.18 -8.75
C GLU A 15 -9.76 -21.66 -7.76
N LEU A 16 -10.25 -21.08 -6.66
CA LEU A 16 -9.39 -20.57 -5.57
C LEU A 16 -8.48 -21.68 -5.03
N PRO A 17 -7.18 -21.40 -4.77
CA PRO A 17 -6.27 -22.31 -4.09
C PRO A 17 -6.83 -22.81 -2.76
N LEU A 18 -6.44 -24.02 -2.36
CA LEU A 18 -6.92 -24.63 -1.12
C LEU A 18 -6.55 -23.82 0.12
N SER A 19 -5.39 -23.17 0.13
CA SER A 19 -4.94 -22.28 1.19
C SER A 19 -5.86 -21.05 1.33
N ILE A 20 -6.25 -20.43 0.22
CA ILE A 20 -7.19 -19.30 0.18
C ILE A 20 -8.60 -19.76 0.64
N LYS A 21 -9.09 -20.90 0.14
CA LYS A 21 -10.36 -21.50 0.61
C LYS A 21 -10.33 -21.77 2.11
N ARG A 22 -9.18 -22.24 2.65
CA ARG A 22 -8.99 -22.47 4.08
C ARG A 22 -9.10 -21.15 4.86
N LEU A 23 -8.45 -20.09 4.41
CA LEU A 23 -8.54 -18.77 5.01
C LEU A 23 -9.98 -18.26 5.04
N ILE A 24 -10.67 -18.25 3.89
CA ILE A 24 -12.07 -17.83 3.76
C ILE A 24 -12.96 -18.59 4.75
N ASN A 25 -12.88 -19.92 4.76
CA ASN A 25 -13.68 -20.76 5.66
C ASN A 25 -13.37 -20.48 7.14
N SER A 26 -12.10 -20.18 7.47
CA SER A 26 -11.70 -19.86 8.83
C SER A 26 -12.25 -18.51 9.27
N LEU A 27 -12.18 -17.48 8.42
CA LEU A 27 -12.75 -16.17 8.68
C LEU A 27 -14.30 -16.25 8.87
N GLN A 28 -15.00 -16.95 7.98
CA GLN A 28 -16.46 -17.09 8.03
C GLN A 28 -16.98 -17.85 9.26
N ARG A 29 -16.17 -18.72 9.86
CA ARG A 29 -16.55 -19.48 11.06
C ARG A 29 -16.39 -18.71 12.36
N GLN A 30 -15.62 -17.63 12.37
CA GLN A 30 -15.42 -16.83 13.58
C GLN A 30 -16.68 -16.03 13.90
N LYS A 31 -17.06 -16.05 15.18
CA LYS A 31 -18.19 -15.24 15.69
C LYS A 31 -17.76 -13.81 16.00
N VAL A 32 -16.49 -13.64 16.35
CA VAL A 32 -15.87 -12.35 16.66
C VAL A 32 -14.50 -12.35 16.00
N LEU A 33 -14.21 -11.31 15.27
CA LEU A 33 -12.90 -11.09 14.66
C LEU A 33 -12.28 -9.82 15.25
N ASP A 34 -11.01 -9.91 15.58
CA ASP A 34 -10.14 -8.79 15.89
C ASP A 34 -8.87 -8.87 15.03
N PRO A 35 -8.04 -7.83 15.00
CA PRO A 35 -6.83 -7.81 14.17
C PRO A 35 -5.84 -8.95 14.48
N ASN A 36 -5.72 -9.38 15.74
CA ASN A 36 -4.80 -10.46 16.13
C ASN A 36 -5.33 -11.83 15.69
N ILE A 37 -6.64 -12.05 15.83
CA ILE A 37 -7.29 -13.27 15.34
C ILE A 37 -7.16 -13.33 13.80
N ALA A 38 -7.44 -12.24 13.08
CA ALA A 38 -7.29 -12.19 11.62
C ALA A 38 -5.85 -12.52 11.19
N ARG A 39 -4.86 -11.90 11.86
CA ARG A 39 -3.44 -12.20 11.62
C ARG A 39 -3.12 -13.67 11.84
N GLN A 40 -3.60 -14.28 12.93
CA GLN A 40 -3.33 -15.69 13.22
C GLN A 40 -3.96 -16.60 12.17
N LEU A 41 -5.20 -16.31 11.71
CA LEU A 41 -5.86 -17.08 10.65
C LEU A 41 -5.13 -17.01 9.32
N VAL A 42 -4.55 -15.86 8.98
CA VAL A 42 -3.70 -15.70 7.79
C VAL A 42 -2.46 -16.59 7.91
N ILE A 43 -1.80 -16.61 9.04
CA ILE A 43 -0.62 -17.48 9.30
C ILE A 43 -1.01 -18.96 9.21
N ASP A 44 -2.10 -19.36 9.86
CA ASP A 44 -2.57 -20.75 9.93
C ASP A 44 -3.05 -21.27 8.55
N ALA A 45 -3.45 -20.37 7.65
CA ALA A 45 -3.84 -20.72 6.29
C ALA A 45 -2.67 -21.24 5.45
N GLN A 46 -1.41 -20.96 5.86
CA GLN A 46 -0.19 -21.44 5.19
C GLN A 46 -0.19 -21.12 3.68
N ILE A 47 -0.54 -19.89 3.35
CA ILE A 47 -0.52 -19.40 1.98
C ILE A 47 0.92 -19.22 1.55
N CYS A 48 1.26 -19.63 0.33
CA CYS A 48 2.55 -19.37 -0.31
C CYS A 48 2.38 -18.36 -1.48
N GLN A 49 3.47 -17.81 -1.96
CA GLN A 49 3.44 -16.83 -3.04
C GLN A 49 2.82 -17.41 -4.32
N GLU A 50 3.07 -18.69 -4.59
CA GLU A 50 2.56 -19.41 -5.76
C GLU A 50 1.04 -19.45 -5.78
N ASP A 51 0.39 -19.52 -4.62
CA ASP A 51 -1.07 -19.48 -4.51
C ASP A 51 -1.67 -18.14 -4.97
N LEU A 52 -0.86 -17.08 -5.01
CA LEU A 52 -1.29 -15.71 -5.29
C LEU A 52 -0.99 -15.25 -6.72
N LEU A 53 -0.21 -16.01 -7.49
CA LEU A 53 0.28 -15.60 -8.82
C LEU A 53 -0.83 -15.28 -9.82
N SER A 54 -2.00 -15.90 -9.70
CA SER A 54 -3.15 -15.61 -10.57
C SER A 54 -3.70 -14.18 -10.40
N TRP A 55 -3.37 -13.51 -9.29
CA TRP A 55 -3.76 -12.12 -8.99
C TRP A 55 -2.57 -11.16 -9.03
N ALA A 56 -1.39 -11.64 -9.43
CA ALA A 56 -0.24 -10.77 -9.59
C ALA A 56 -0.47 -9.74 -10.69
N ASP A 57 -0.08 -8.50 -10.43
CA ASP A 57 -0.14 -7.38 -11.37
C ASP A 57 1.17 -6.59 -11.33
N PHE A 58 2.24 -7.23 -11.77
CA PHE A 58 3.57 -6.59 -11.87
C PHE A 58 3.70 -5.65 -13.07
N SER A 59 2.68 -5.63 -13.93
CA SER A 59 2.58 -4.71 -15.08
C SER A 59 1.63 -3.54 -14.84
N HIS A 60 1.28 -3.28 -13.58
CA HIS A 60 0.42 -2.14 -13.23
C HIS A 60 0.96 -0.83 -13.80
N SER A 61 0.07 0.13 -13.99
CA SER A 61 0.44 1.46 -14.48
C SER A 61 1.52 2.09 -13.61
N VAL A 62 2.44 2.82 -14.23
CA VAL A 62 3.40 3.65 -13.48
C VAL A 62 2.69 4.74 -12.66
N ALA A 63 1.45 5.10 -12.99
CA ALA A 63 0.63 6.00 -12.20
C ALA A 63 0.14 5.37 -10.88
N ASP A 64 0.06 4.04 -10.81
CA ASP A 64 -0.28 3.30 -9.60
C ASP A 64 0.99 3.03 -8.77
N SER A 65 0.93 3.21 -7.47
CA SER A 65 2.09 3.02 -6.58
C SER A 65 2.42 1.54 -6.34
N TYR A 66 1.51 0.63 -6.68
CA TYR A 66 1.61 -0.83 -6.61
C TYR A 66 0.43 -1.45 -7.35
N GLY A 67 0.54 -2.71 -7.78
CA GLY A 67 -0.59 -3.46 -8.34
C GLY A 67 -1.56 -3.89 -7.24
N ARG A 68 -2.89 -3.89 -7.52
CA ARG A 68 -3.94 -4.25 -6.55
C ARG A 68 -5.03 -5.07 -7.22
N LYS A 69 -5.27 -6.29 -6.74
CA LYS A 69 -6.33 -7.17 -7.26
C LYS A 69 -7.15 -7.77 -6.12
N LEU A 70 -8.48 -7.71 -6.29
CA LEU A 70 -9.43 -8.40 -5.41
C LEU A 70 -9.41 -9.90 -5.70
N VAL A 71 -9.22 -10.71 -4.66
CA VAL A 71 -9.24 -12.17 -4.70
C VAL A 71 -10.62 -12.69 -4.32
N TYR A 72 -11.19 -12.10 -3.26
CA TYR A 72 -12.47 -12.54 -2.72
C TYR A 72 -13.17 -11.38 -2.00
N ASP A 73 -14.46 -11.25 -2.28
CA ASP A 73 -15.39 -10.38 -1.56
C ASP A 73 -16.38 -11.26 -0.77
N GLY A 74 -16.29 -11.19 0.54
CA GLY A 74 -17.17 -11.90 1.49
C GLY A 74 -18.33 -11.05 2.02
N GLY A 75 -18.48 -9.83 1.54
CA GLY A 75 -19.47 -8.86 1.98
C GLY A 75 -19.04 -8.10 3.24
N ASN A 76 -18.60 -8.78 4.27
CA ASN A 76 -18.07 -8.19 5.51
C ASN A 76 -16.55 -8.27 5.63
N PHE A 77 -15.86 -8.87 4.66
CA PHE A 77 -14.42 -8.85 4.51
C PHE A 77 -14.00 -9.02 3.05
N GLU A 78 -12.84 -8.48 2.73
CA GLU A 78 -12.19 -8.59 1.42
C GLU A 78 -10.81 -9.23 1.58
N ILE A 79 -10.41 -10.02 0.58
CA ILE A 79 -9.05 -10.53 0.43
C ILE A 79 -8.48 -9.95 -0.85
N MET A 80 -7.33 -9.29 -0.76
CA MET A 80 -6.64 -8.67 -1.88
C MET A 80 -5.20 -9.13 -1.98
N VAL A 81 -4.67 -9.11 -3.18
CA VAL A 81 -3.24 -9.26 -3.47
C VAL A 81 -2.69 -7.94 -3.95
N MET A 82 -1.59 -7.51 -3.34
CA MET A 82 -0.80 -6.37 -3.80
C MET A 82 0.50 -6.88 -4.45
N SER A 83 0.89 -6.22 -5.53
CA SER A 83 2.09 -6.53 -6.31
C SER A 83 3.05 -5.35 -6.24
N TRP A 84 4.27 -5.60 -5.77
CA TRP A 84 5.27 -4.58 -5.48
C TRP A 84 6.47 -4.75 -6.41
N MET A 85 6.63 -3.84 -7.36
CA MET A 85 7.86 -3.74 -8.14
C MET A 85 8.97 -3.06 -7.31
N PRO A 86 10.25 -3.26 -7.63
CA PRO A 86 11.35 -2.51 -7.00
C PRO A 86 11.06 -1.01 -6.96
N GLY A 87 11.15 -0.41 -5.77
CA GLY A 87 10.87 1.02 -5.53
C GLY A 87 9.38 1.39 -5.49
N ASP A 88 8.45 0.45 -5.45
CA ASP A 88 7.05 0.74 -5.16
C ASP A 88 6.85 0.98 -3.67
N PHE A 89 6.09 2.03 -3.34
CA PHE A 89 5.66 2.36 -1.99
C PHE A 89 4.21 2.83 -2.00
N SER A 90 3.41 2.42 -1.00
CA SER A 90 2.12 3.05 -0.75
C SER A 90 2.32 4.49 -0.24
N ALA A 91 1.32 5.35 -0.35
CA ALA A 91 1.29 6.56 0.45
C ALA A 91 1.25 6.23 1.95
N ILE A 92 1.54 7.20 2.82
CA ILE A 92 1.27 7.06 4.26
C ILE A 92 -0.24 7.08 4.45
N HIS A 93 -0.82 6.02 5.04
CA HIS A 93 -2.27 5.84 5.07
C HIS A 93 -2.75 5.05 6.28
N ASP A 94 -4.05 5.13 6.52
CA ASP A 94 -4.79 4.18 7.33
C ASP A 94 -5.82 3.38 6.50
N HIS A 95 -6.70 2.65 7.17
CA HIS A 95 -7.58 1.69 6.52
C HIS A 95 -9.06 2.06 6.63
N GLY A 96 -9.37 3.33 6.91
CA GLY A 96 -10.75 3.83 6.95
C GLY A 96 -11.68 2.99 7.82
N SER A 97 -12.74 2.44 7.24
CA SER A 97 -13.76 1.66 7.97
C SER A 97 -13.31 0.26 8.39
N THR A 98 -12.09 -0.18 8.07
CA THR A 98 -11.58 -1.50 8.44
C THR A 98 -11.44 -1.65 9.96
N GLN A 99 -12.21 -2.55 10.57
CA GLN A 99 -12.18 -2.82 12.00
C GLN A 99 -11.10 -3.83 12.39
N TRP A 100 -10.87 -4.81 11.52
CA TRP A 100 -9.89 -5.87 11.70
C TRP A 100 -9.31 -6.30 10.35
N GLY A 101 -8.09 -6.78 10.38
CA GLY A 101 -7.42 -7.26 9.18
C GLY A 101 -6.02 -7.77 9.46
N ALA A 102 -5.37 -8.23 8.41
CA ALA A 102 -3.99 -8.66 8.43
C ALA A 102 -3.34 -8.48 7.07
N VAL A 103 -2.02 -8.23 7.09
CA VAL A 103 -1.19 -8.18 5.89
C VAL A 103 -0.06 -9.17 6.05
N GLN A 104 0.13 -10.06 5.06
CA GLN A 104 1.26 -11.00 5.00
C GLN A 104 2.14 -10.68 3.80
N CYS A 105 3.45 -10.61 4.04
CA CYS A 105 4.46 -10.33 3.02
C CYS A 105 5.11 -11.63 2.50
N PHE A 106 5.38 -11.68 1.19
CA PHE A 106 6.03 -12.81 0.54
C PHE A 106 7.40 -12.45 -0.06
N GLY A 107 7.90 -11.25 0.21
CA GLY A 107 9.21 -10.80 -0.24
C GLY A 107 9.91 -9.93 0.80
N ASN A 108 10.99 -9.25 0.38
CA ASN A 108 11.76 -8.37 1.25
C ASN A 108 11.19 -6.96 1.23
N GLY A 109 10.04 -6.80 1.89
CA GLY A 109 9.39 -5.51 2.06
C GLY A 109 9.95 -4.70 3.22
N GLU A 110 9.45 -3.48 3.32
CA GLU A 110 9.70 -2.56 4.42
C GLU A 110 8.35 -2.03 4.94
N HIS A 111 8.26 -1.84 6.24
CA HIS A 111 7.05 -1.40 6.92
C HIS A 111 7.38 -0.25 7.87
N TRP A 112 6.73 0.88 7.64
CA TRP A 112 6.82 2.09 8.43
C TRP A 112 5.52 2.30 9.19
N VAL A 113 5.59 2.59 10.48
CA VAL A 113 4.43 2.91 11.33
C VAL A 113 4.56 4.35 11.80
N TYR A 114 3.45 5.06 11.79
CA TYR A 114 3.37 6.47 12.15
C TYR A 114 2.42 6.71 13.31
N LYS A 115 2.60 7.82 14.00
CA LYS A 115 1.67 8.36 15.00
C LYS A 115 1.25 9.76 14.62
N LEU A 116 -0.04 10.04 14.78
CA LEU A 116 -0.62 11.36 14.60
C LEU A 116 -1.00 11.92 15.97
N TYR A 117 -0.44 13.08 16.33
CA TYR A 117 -0.79 13.80 17.54
C TYR A 117 -0.93 15.30 17.24
N ASN A 118 -2.07 15.90 17.57
CA ASN A 118 -2.35 17.33 17.32
C ASN A 118 -2.04 17.77 15.88
N GLN A 119 -2.45 16.97 14.89
CA GLN A 119 -2.19 17.17 13.45
C GLN A 119 -0.70 17.11 13.06
N GLU A 120 0.16 16.66 13.93
CA GLU A 120 1.56 16.38 13.61
C GLU A 120 1.80 14.88 13.48
N LEU A 121 2.28 14.47 12.30
CA LEU A 121 2.62 13.09 11.97
C LEU A 121 4.10 12.85 12.27
N SER A 122 4.41 11.73 12.92
CA SER A 122 5.77 11.32 13.23
C SER A 122 6.00 9.85 12.97
N ILE A 123 7.21 9.49 12.51
CA ILE A 123 7.65 8.10 12.39
C ILE A 123 7.73 7.50 13.80
N HIS A 124 6.98 6.40 14.00
CA HIS A 124 7.05 5.62 15.24
C HIS A 124 8.06 4.48 15.14
N SER A 125 8.07 3.78 14.03
CA SER A 125 9.02 2.70 13.77
C SER A 125 9.18 2.43 12.28
N GLN A 126 10.35 1.91 11.93
CA GLN A 126 10.66 1.32 10.63
C GLN A 126 11.19 -0.09 10.88
N THR A 127 10.65 -1.06 10.17
CA THR A 127 11.05 -2.47 10.31
C THR A 127 11.15 -3.12 8.94
N ALA A 128 12.07 -4.07 8.80
CA ALA A 128 12.02 -4.99 7.68
C ALA A 128 10.74 -5.82 7.75
N PHE A 129 10.19 -6.12 6.60
CA PHE A 129 8.99 -6.93 6.45
C PHE A 129 9.31 -8.16 5.58
N PRO A 130 10.09 -9.12 6.15
CA PRO A 130 10.60 -10.27 5.39
C PRO A 130 9.50 -11.27 5.03
N PRO A 131 9.78 -12.20 4.10
CA PRO A 131 8.85 -13.24 3.68
C PRO A 131 8.28 -14.03 4.87
N GLY A 132 6.97 -14.25 4.85
CA GLY A 132 6.24 -14.98 5.90
C GLY A 132 5.82 -14.10 7.09
N THR A 133 6.31 -12.87 7.20
CA THR A 133 5.86 -11.94 8.24
C THR A 133 4.42 -11.53 8.01
N ALA A 134 3.61 -11.54 9.07
CA ALA A 134 2.24 -11.02 9.05
C ALA A 134 2.03 -10.00 10.15
N VAL A 135 1.36 -8.89 9.84
CA VAL A 135 0.97 -7.83 10.78
C VAL A 135 -0.54 -7.74 10.90
N ALA A 136 -1.00 -7.39 12.10
CA ALA A 136 -2.40 -7.10 12.36
C ALA A 136 -2.73 -5.67 11.92
N VAL A 137 -3.91 -5.47 11.36
CA VAL A 137 -4.37 -4.20 10.80
C VAL A 137 -5.73 -3.83 11.36
N ASN A 138 -5.91 -2.55 11.67
CA ASN A 138 -7.18 -1.92 12.00
C ASN A 138 -7.21 -0.47 11.48
N HIS A 139 -8.29 0.26 11.73
CA HIS A 139 -8.44 1.67 11.31
C HIS A 139 -7.45 2.64 11.99
N ASP A 140 -6.89 2.28 13.17
CA ASP A 140 -5.96 3.14 13.91
C ASP A 140 -4.52 3.04 13.40
N LEU A 141 -4.21 1.99 12.61
CA LEU A 141 -2.87 1.79 12.09
C LEU A 141 -2.57 2.79 10.96
N ILE A 142 -1.75 3.78 11.24
CA ILE A 142 -1.18 4.65 10.20
C ILE A 142 0.16 4.04 9.79
N HIS A 143 0.27 3.65 8.53
CA HIS A 143 1.47 2.99 8.04
C HIS A 143 1.80 3.28 6.57
N GLN A 144 2.94 2.77 6.15
CA GLN A 144 3.39 2.73 4.77
C GLN A 144 4.12 1.41 4.56
N MET A 145 3.90 0.80 3.42
CA MET A 145 4.65 -0.37 2.95
C MET A 145 5.35 -0.08 1.65
N GLY A 146 6.45 -0.78 1.40
CA GLY A 146 7.15 -0.64 0.15
C GLY A 146 8.12 -1.77 -0.14
N ASN A 147 8.65 -1.72 -1.37
CA ASN A 147 9.65 -2.64 -1.87
C ASN A 147 11.00 -1.92 -2.08
N PRO A 148 11.87 -1.91 -1.07
CA PRO A 148 13.22 -1.36 -1.22
C PRO A 148 14.19 -2.31 -1.92
N SER A 149 13.76 -3.54 -2.27
CA SER A 149 14.61 -4.58 -2.84
C SER A 149 14.64 -4.53 -4.38
N GLU A 150 15.57 -5.30 -4.97
CA GLU A 150 15.72 -5.41 -6.43
C GLU A 150 14.74 -6.42 -7.07
N LEU A 151 13.99 -7.18 -6.27
CA LEU A 151 13.09 -8.21 -6.76
C LEU A 151 11.63 -7.85 -6.48
N PRO A 152 10.70 -8.11 -7.43
CA PRO A 152 9.28 -7.93 -7.18
C PRO A 152 8.77 -8.98 -6.19
N PHE A 153 7.73 -8.63 -5.43
CA PHE A 153 7.06 -9.56 -4.53
C PHE A 153 5.56 -9.29 -4.41
N LEU A 154 4.86 -10.24 -3.78
CA LEU A 154 3.43 -10.13 -3.46
C LEU A 154 3.21 -9.96 -1.97
N SER A 155 2.09 -9.34 -1.61
CA SER A 155 1.53 -9.40 -0.27
C SER A 155 0.04 -9.72 -0.32
N LEU A 156 -0.43 -10.45 0.70
CA LEU A 156 -1.83 -10.75 0.92
C LEU A 156 -2.40 -9.80 1.94
N HIS A 157 -3.53 -9.21 1.64
CA HIS A 157 -4.24 -8.28 2.51
C HIS A 157 -5.63 -8.81 2.80
N VAL A 158 -6.02 -8.81 4.07
CA VAL A 158 -7.38 -9.13 4.54
C VAL A 158 -7.88 -7.94 5.31
N TYR A 159 -9.05 -7.42 4.92
CA TYR A 159 -9.71 -6.31 5.58
C TYR A 159 -11.15 -6.68 5.89
N GLY A 160 -11.64 -6.33 7.06
CA GLY A 160 -12.99 -6.66 7.46
C GLY A 160 -13.64 -5.62 8.36
N CYS A 161 -14.98 -5.59 8.28
CA CYS A 161 -15.84 -4.72 9.05
C CYS A 161 -17.16 -5.49 9.36
N GLU A 162 -17.64 -5.40 10.59
CA GLU A 162 -18.86 -6.11 10.99
C GLU A 162 -20.12 -5.62 10.25
N ASN A 163 -20.20 -4.31 10.01
CA ASN A 163 -21.34 -3.66 9.37
C ASN A 163 -20.87 -2.66 8.32
N PRO A 164 -20.41 -3.12 7.15
CA PRO A 164 -19.90 -2.21 6.13
C PRO A 164 -21.04 -1.34 5.57
N HIS A 165 -20.84 -0.03 5.61
CA HIS A 165 -21.67 0.96 4.93
C HIS A 165 -20.93 1.43 3.66
N GLY A 166 -20.81 0.56 2.65
CA GLY A 166 -20.03 0.79 1.44
C GLY A 166 -18.80 -0.09 1.36
N SER A 167 -17.69 0.42 0.82
CA SER A 167 -16.41 -0.30 0.76
C SER A 167 -15.85 -0.56 2.15
N ILE A 168 -15.27 -1.74 2.39
CA ILE A 168 -14.63 -2.11 3.66
C ILE A 168 -13.44 -1.20 3.96
N THR A 169 -12.73 -0.76 2.93
CA THR A 169 -11.63 0.21 3.02
C THR A 169 -12.08 1.63 2.68
N GLY A 170 -13.40 1.90 2.70
CA GLY A 170 -13.95 3.23 2.46
C GLY A 170 -13.48 4.24 3.51
N ASP A 171 -13.39 5.51 3.11
CA ASP A 171 -12.87 6.61 3.95
C ASP A 171 -11.43 6.39 4.43
N ALA A 172 -10.62 5.62 3.72
CA ALA A 172 -9.19 5.52 3.99
C ALA A 172 -8.54 6.89 3.90
N ARG A 173 -7.65 7.21 4.87
CA ARG A 173 -6.95 8.49 4.91
C ARG A 173 -5.53 8.35 4.36
N ILE A 174 -5.19 9.24 3.43
CA ILE A 174 -3.82 9.47 2.96
C ILE A 174 -3.27 10.71 3.66
N PHE A 175 -2.10 10.60 4.26
CA PHE A 175 -1.44 11.68 4.98
C PHE A 175 -0.43 12.36 4.04
N GLU A 176 -0.88 13.42 3.36
CA GLU A 176 -0.13 14.10 2.30
C GLU A 176 0.61 15.32 2.86
N LEU A 177 1.91 15.14 3.16
CA LEU A 177 2.74 16.17 3.80
C LEU A 177 3.27 17.24 2.83
N TRP A 178 3.26 17.00 1.52
CA TRP A 178 3.59 18.01 0.54
C TRP A 178 2.52 19.09 0.48
N GLU A 179 1.25 18.69 0.44
CA GLU A 179 0.10 19.60 0.46
C GLU A 179 -0.29 20.04 1.88
N GLY A 180 0.17 19.38 2.91
CA GLY A 180 -0.18 19.62 4.31
C GLY A 180 -1.64 19.27 4.64
N CYS A 181 -2.15 18.18 4.07
CA CYS A 181 -3.53 17.77 4.25
C CYS A 181 -3.67 16.24 4.46
N ILE A 182 -4.84 15.86 4.97
CA ILE A 182 -5.32 14.48 4.98
C ILE A 182 -6.34 14.37 3.85
N GLN A 183 -6.11 13.44 2.93
CA GLN A 183 -7.01 13.13 1.81
C GLN A 183 -7.81 11.88 2.16
N TYR A 184 -9.13 11.88 1.87
CA TYR A 184 -10.02 10.74 2.07
C TYR A 184 -10.31 10.09 0.72
N THR A 185 -10.23 8.75 0.66
CA THR A 185 -10.46 7.97 -0.57
C THR A 185 -11.15 6.65 -0.29
N ASP A 186 -11.91 6.14 -1.26
CA ASP A 186 -12.49 4.79 -1.23
C ASP A 186 -11.69 3.80 -2.11
N GLY A 187 -10.59 4.26 -2.66
CA GLY A 187 -9.76 3.52 -3.61
C GLY A 187 -8.43 3.02 -3.08
N GLY A 188 -7.45 2.95 -3.96
CA GLY A 188 -6.06 2.65 -3.60
C GLY A 188 -5.40 3.84 -2.91
N VAL A 189 -4.48 3.55 -2.01
CA VAL A 189 -3.75 4.57 -1.25
C VAL A 189 -2.41 4.87 -1.93
N PHE A 190 -2.51 5.55 -3.07
CA PHE A 190 -1.38 5.86 -3.94
C PHE A 190 -0.81 7.25 -3.66
N PHE A 191 0.48 7.44 -3.94
CA PHE A 191 1.05 8.78 -4.04
C PHE A 191 0.49 9.53 -5.24
N ALA A 192 0.31 10.85 -5.10
CA ALA A 192 -0.21 11.71 -6.14
C ALA A 192 -1.57 11.22 -6.70
N LEU A 193 -2.48 10.89 -5.78
CA LEU A 193 -3.82 10.43 -6.13
C LEU A 193 -4.53 11.50 -6.99
N PRO A 194 -5.18 11.12 -8.12
CA PRO A 194 -5.96 12.05 -8.92
C PRO A 194 -7.09 12.70 -8.12
N GLU A 195 -7.34 13.99 -8.36
CA GLU A 195 -8.37 14.76 -7.61
C GLU A 195 -9.76 14.10 -7.65
N GLU A 196 -10.12 13.45 -8.74
CA GLU A 196 -11.41 12.74 -8.88
C GLU A 196 -11.52 11.47 -7.99
N GLN A 197 -10.42 11.02 -7.41
CA GLN A 197 -10.39 9.89 -6.47
C GLN A 197 -10.33 10.35 -5.01
N ILE A 198 -10.29 11.65 -4.79
CA ILE A 198 -10.24 12.26 -3.46
C ILE A 198 -11.64 12.76 -3.07
N ASN A 199 -12.24 12.12 -2.08
CA ASN A 199 -13.58 12.49 -1.60
C ASN A 199 -13.56 13.82 -0.83
N THR A 200 -12.52 14.03 0.00
CA THR A 200 -12.40 15.21 0.88
C THR A 200 -10.93 15.47 1.20
N LYS A 201 -10.57 16.73 1.38
CA LYS A 201 -9.26 17.16 1.92
C LYS A 201 -9.46 17.95 3.22
N VAL A 202 -8.69 17.60 4.26
CA VAL A 202 -8.64 18.33 5.53
C VAL A 202 -7.23 18.87 5.72
N TYR A 203 -7.09 20.19 5.66
CA TYR A 203 -5.80 20.88 5.77
C TYR A 203 -5.34 21.07 7.20
N GLY A 204 -4.04 21.30 7.39
CA GLY A 204 -3.41 21.56 8.67
C GLY A 204 -2.48 20.44 9.14
N LEU A 205 -2.36 19.35 8.35
CA LEU A 205 -1.41 18.29 8.61
C LEU A 205 0.03 18.82 8.56
N LYS A 206 0.82 18.43 9.54
CA LYS A 206 2.27 18.68 9.60
C LYS A 206 2.97 17.35 9.84
N GLY A 207 4.23 17.28 9.48
CA GLY A 207 5.13 16.20 9.88
C GLY A 207 6.28 16.78 10.70
N ASP A 208 6.82 16.00 11.63
CA ASP A 208 8.16 16.31 12.11
C ASP A 208 9.16 16.32 10.95
N ARG A 209 10.36 16.80 11.20
CA ARG A 209 11.36 16.95 10.13
C ARG A 209 11.71 15.62 9.46
N GLN A 210 11.92 14.57 10.24
CA GLN A 210 12.30 13.25 9.73
C GLN A 210 11.17 12.65 8.88
N THR A 211 9.95 12.71 9.36
CA THR A 211 8.76 12.21 8.66
C THR A 211 8.51 12.99 7.37
N THR A 212 8.65 14.33 7.44
CA THR A 212 8.50 15.18 6.26
C THR A 212 9.57 14.85 5.21
N LEU A 213 10.84 14.74 5.63
CA LEU A 213 11.93 14.40 4.71
C LEU A 213 11.71 13.04 4.04
N HIS A 214 11.36 12.01 4.82
CA HIS A 214 11.06 10.68 4.28
C HIS A 214 9.92 10.71 3.26
N HIS A 215 8.80 11.35 3.61
CA HIS A 215 7.65 11.48 2.69
C HIS A 215 8.04 12.19 1.38
N LEU A 216 8.77 13.30 1.47
CA LEU A 216 9.20 14.06 0.29
C LEU A 216 10.19 13.26 -0.58
N GLN A 217 11.05 12.45 0.01
CA GLN A 217 11.94 11.56 -0.73
C GLN A 217 11.17 10.48 -1.48
N CYS A 218 10.22 9.79 -0.82
CA CYS A 218 9.35 8.82 -1.48
C CYS A 218 8.55 9.45 -2.63
N LEU A 219 7.99 10.64 -2.41
CA LEU A 219 7.26 11.38 -3.46
C LEU A 219 8.17 11.77 -4.62
N ARG A 220 9.40 12.24 -4.36
CA ARG A 220 10.39 12.52 -5.40
C ARG A 220 10.67 11.29 -6.25
N ASP A 221 10.98 10.16 -5.63
CA ASP A 221 11.32 8.93 -6.32
C ASP A 221 10.13 8.44 -7.16
N ARG A 222 8.93 8.63 -6.63
CA ARG A 222 7.69 8.35 -7.34
C ARG A 222 7.51 9.23 -8.58
N LEU A 223 7.68 10.55 -8.45
CA LEU A 223 7.55 11.49 -9.57
C LEU A 223 8.65 11.26 -10.62
N GLU A 224 9.87 10.93 -10.22
CA GLU A 224 10.94 10.59 -11.16
C GLU A 224 10.59 9.36 -12.00
N ARG A 225 10.00 8.33 -11.40
CA ARG A 225 9.53 7.14 -12.13
C ARG A 225 8.38 7.47 -13.08
N ILE A 226 7.40 8.26 -12.67
CA ILE A 226 6.30 8.70 -13.53
C ILE A 226 6.85 9.49 -14.73
N LEU A 227 7.75 10.43 -14.49
CA LEU A 227 8.35 11.27 -15.53
C LEU A 227 9.31 10.53 -16.46
N SER A 228 9.77 9.33 -16.09
CA SER A 228 10.57 8.46 -16.97
C SER A 228 9.76 7.86 -18.11
N VAL A 229 8.41 7.85 -17.99
CA VAL A 229 7.49 7.34 -19.01
C VAL A 229 6.94 8.54 -19.81
N PRO A 230 7.22 8.64 -21.14
CA PRO A 230 6.88 9.81 -21.95
C PRO A 230 5.40 10.24 -21.88
N ASP A 231 4.49 9.25 -21.88
CA ASP A 231 3.04 9.49 -21.88
C ASP A 231 2.51 10.17 -20.61
N TYR A 232 3.24 10.05 -19.49
CA TYR A 232 2.90 10.69 -18.22
C TYR A 232 3.71 11.95 -17.92
N SER A 233 4.68 12.29 -18.78
CA SER A 233 5.61 13.40 -18.55
C SER A 233 4.99 14.75 -18.92
N THR A 234 4.43 15.46 -17.91
CA THR A 234 3.86 16.79 -18.06
C THR A 234 4.77 17.88 -17.50
N GLU A 235 4.63 19.13 -17.98
CA GLU A 235 5.36 20.29 -17.44
C GLU A 235 4.99 20.56 -15.98
N HIS A 236 3.75 20.33 -15.62
CA HIS A 236 3.29 20.45 -14.23
C HIS A 236 4.07 19.52 -13.28
N LEU A 237 4.17 18.24 -13.61
CA LEU A 237 4.90 17.27 -12.80
C LEU A 237 6.41 17.54 -12.72
N ARG A 238 7.00 18.06 -13.82
CA ARG A 238 8.41 18.49 -13.82
C ARG A 238 8.64 19.67 -12.88
N SER A 239 7.76 20.67 -12.93
CA SER A 239 7.82 21.82 -12.02
C SER A 239 7.63 21.42 -10.57
N GLN A 240 6.69 20.51 -10.29
CA GLN A 240 6.49 19.95 -8.96
C GLN A 240 7.73 19.22 -8.46
N LEU A 241 8.37 18.37 -9.28
CA LEU A 241 9.60 17.68 -8.95
C LEU A 241 10.76 18.64 -8.65
N ALA A 242 10.89 19.74 -9.38
CA ALA A 242 11.92 20.74 -9.14
C ALA A 242 11.74 21.39 -7.76
N LEU A 243 10.54 21.86 -7.42
CA LEU A 243 10.23 22.45 -6.12
C LEU A 243 10.42 21.45 -4.96
N LEU A 244 10.08 20.18 -5.20
CA LEU A 244 10.26 19.11 -4.23
C LEU A 244 11.75 18.88 -3.92
N LYS A 245 12.60 18.85 -4.95
CA LYS A 245 14.06 18.71 -4.80
C LYS A 245 14.66 19.88 -4.01
N GLU A 246 14.23 21.11 -4.26
CA GLU A 246 14.65 22.29 -3.50
C GLU A 246 14.24 22.17 -2.02
N LYS A 247 13.01 21.76 -1.73
CA LYS A 247 12.53 21.59 -0.35
C LYS A 247 13.31 20.49 0.38
N ILE A 248 13.59 19.37 -0.28
CA ILE A 248 14.44 18.30 0.28
C ILE A 248 15.83 18.82 0.61
N ALA A 249 16.48 19.57 -0.32
CA ALA A 249 17.79 20.14 -0.10
C ALA A 249 17.85 21.10 1.09
N LEU A 250 16.85 21.97 1.26
CA LEU A 250 16.72 22.86 2.40
C LEU A 250 16.58 22.10 3.73
N LEU A 251 15.75 21.07 3.76
CA LEU A 251 15.58 20.23 4.95
C LEU A 251 16.88 19.48 5.30
N THR A 252 17.64 19.01 4.31
CA THR A 252 18.89 18.28 4.55
C THR A 252 20.01 19.19 5.02
N PHE A 253 20.11 20.43 4.49
CA PHE A 253 21.17 21.40 4.83
C PHE A 253 21.11 21.89 6.28
N THR A 254 19.91 22.01 6.85
CA THR A 254 19.73 22.42 8.26
C THR A 254 20.26 21.40 9.27
N GLU A 255 20.43 20.14 8.89
CA GLU A 255 21.00 19.08 9.73
C GLU A 255 22.53 19.28 9.93
N SER A 256 23.24 19.57 8.84
CA SER A 256 24.69 19.72 8.86
C SER A 256 25.17 20.89 9.72
N ASN A 257 24.31 21.86 10.02
CA ASN A 257 24.64 23.03 10.82
C ASN A 257 24.23 22.93 12.30
N GLN A 258 23.39 21.97 12.68
CA GLN A 258 22.99 21.74 14.09
C GLN A 258 23.98 20.79 14.80
N ASP A 259 24.68 19.92 14.07
CA ASP A 259 25.71 19.02 14.62
C ASP A 259 27.08 19.71 14.81
N LEU A 260 27.20 21.01 14.47
CA LEU A 260 28.40 21.81 14.58
C LEU A 260 28.37 22.84 15.72
N CYS A 261 27.33 22.88 16.52
CA CYS A 261 27.20 23.68 17.74
C CYS A 261 27.03 22.76 18.96
#